data_c9c966310c1ab1d798f1c53dee86cfe5
#
_entry.id   c9c966310c1ab1d798f1c53dee86cfe5
#
_cell.length_a   1.000
_cell.length_b   1.000
_cell.length_c   1.000
_cell.angle_alpha   90.00
_cell.angle_beta   90.00
_cell.angle_gamma   90.00
#
_symmetry.space_group_name_H-M   'P 1'
#
loop_
_entity.id
_entity.type
_entity.pdbx_description
1 polymer ?
#
loop_
_entity_poly.entity_id
_entity_poly.type
_entity_poly.pdbx_seq_one_letter_code
_entity_poly.pdbx_strand_id
1 'polypeptide(L)'
;MTEAQRARYQRIVDVATMLVTTGGEDALQMSELPALAEVSLATLYRYFPSKQHLLFAIVGQYLESVLARTHPRGGAATSVRERAADHLLRGFHVDRKFPQFGSVVRGLTTVTDPAFAAERARIGGLHYDIVLRAVGPMTPQQREIMQVVMIASDAVIRYWMVGVMTMEEARWQILAACRMLDLSADQVAEDRQRAQSAPD
;
A
#
# COMPACT_ATOMS: atom_id res chain seq x y z
N MET A 1 0.09 23.34 -13.91
CA MET A 1 -1.33 23.53 -13.53
C MET A 1 -1.48 24.88 -12.86
N THR A 2 -2.50 25.68 -13.25
CA THR A 2 -2.87 26.92 -12.55
C THR A 2 -3.51 26.60 -11.18
N GLU A 3 -3.63 27.60 -10.30
CA GLU A 3 -4.29 27.42 -8.99
C GLU A 3 -5.74 26.92 -9.15
N ALA A 4 -6.51 27.52 -10.07
CA ALA A 4 -7.88 27.07 -10.35
C ALA A 4 -7.94 25.63 -10.92
N GLN A 5 -6.93 25.20 -11.65
CA GLN A 5 -6.84 23.82 -12.14
C GLN A 5 -6.53 22.86 -10.98
N ARG A 6 -5.63 23.23 -10.08
CA ARG A 6 -5.31 22.44 -8.88
C ARG A 6 -6.54 22.30 -7.96
N ALA A 7 -7.27 23.39 -7.73
CA ALA A 7 -8.48 23.36 -6.92
C ALA A 7 -9.55 22.41 -7.50
N ARG A 8 -9.74 22.41 -8.83
CA ARG A 8 -10.67 21.47 -9.48
C ARG A 8 -10.21 20.02 -9.40
N TYR A 9 -8.92 19.77 -9.66
CA TYR A 9 -8.33 18.45 -9.50
C TYR A 9 -8.56 17.93 -8.07
N GLN A 10 -8.25 18.76 -7.04
CA GLN A 10 -8.40 18.37 -5.65
C GLN A 10 -9.83 18.05 -5.28
N ARG A 11 -10.82 18.88 -5.71
CA ARG A 11 -12.24 18.59 -5.46
C ARG A 11 -12.67 17.23 -6.04
N ILE A 12 -12.24 16.91 -7.27
CA ILE A 12 -12.53 15.61 -7.88
C ILE A 12 -11.97 14.48 -7.02
N VAL A 13 -10.70 14.59 -6.60
CA VAL A 13 -10.04 13.56 -5.78
C VAL A 13 -10.69 13.44 -4.41
N ASP A 14 -11.06 14.55 -3.76
CA ASP A 14 -11.68 14.54 -2.43
C ASP A 14 -13.05 13.85 -2.45
N VAL A 15 -13.91 14.21 -3.40
CA VAL A 15 -15.23 13.58 -3.56
C VAL A 15 -15.08 12.10 -3.89
N ALA A 16 -14.21 11.76 -4.81
CA ALA A 16 -13.97 10.38 -5.18
C ALA A 16 -13.37 9.55 -4.01
N THR A 17 -12.50 10.15 -3.19
CA THR A 17 -11.97 9.51 -1.97
C THR A 17 -13.08 9.21 -0.97
N MET A 18 -14.01 10.16 -0.76
CA MET A 18 -15.17 9.95 0.11
C MET A 18 -16.02 8.76 -0.38
N LEU A 19 -16.37 8.73 -1.66
CA LEU A 19 -17.16 7.65 -2.25
C LEU A 19 -16.49 6.28 -2.09
N VAL A 20 -15.20 6.19 -2.42
CA VAL A 20 -14.42 4.95 -2.32
C VAL A 20 -14.25 4.50 -0.86
N THR A 21 -14.10 5.42 0.07
CA THR A 21 -13.93 5.08 1.50
C THR A 21 -15.20 4.49 2.10
N THR A 22 -16.37 4.96 1.65
CA THR A 22 -17.67 4.54 2.19
C THR A 22 -18.26 3.33 1.46
N GLY A 23 -18.14 3.27 0.15
CA GLY A 23 -18.81 2.27 -0.68
C GLY A 23 -17.88 1.46 -1.60
N GLY A 24 -16.56 1.63 -1.47
CA GLY A 24 -15.60 0.93 -2.31
C GLY A 24 -15.53 1.42 -3.74
N GLU A 25 -14.93 0.60 -4.60
CA GLU A 25 -14.79 0.94 -6.01
C GLU A 25 -16.13 1.07 -6.73
N ASP A 26 -17.13 0.30 -6.34
CA ASP A 26 -18.45 0.28 -6.99
C ASP A 26 -19.24 1.58 -6.75
N ALA A 27 -19.00 2.27 -5.64
CA ALA A 27 -19.61 3.57 -5.37
C ALA A 27 -19.04 4.70 -6.24
N LEU A 28 -17.91 4.49 -6.90
CA LEU A 28 -17.29 5.48 -7.77
C LEU A 28 -17.79 5.33 -9.21
N GLN A 29 -18.80 6.13 -9.59
CA GLN A 29 -19.33 6.18 -10.94
C GLN A 29 -18.86 7.45 -11.66
N MET A 30 -18.12 7.26 -12.78
CA MET A 30 -17.55 8.39 -13.56
C MET A 30 -18.61 9.32 -14.15
N SER A 31 -19.83 8.83 -14.38
CA SER A 31 -20.97 9.63 -14.87
C SER A 31 -21.57 10.54 -13.82
N GLU A 32 -21.53 10.18 -12.55
CA GLU A 32 -22.15 10.90 -11.43
C GLU A 32 -21.18 11.87 -10.75
N LEU A 33 -19.90 11.50 -10.75
CA LEU A 33 -18.83 12.27 -10.10
C LEU A 33 -18.76 13.75 -10.50
N PRO A 34 -18.97 14.15 -11.78
CA PRO A 34 -18.92 15.55 -12.17
C PRO A 34 -19.93 16.43 -11.43
N ALA A 35 -21.15 15.94 -11.22
CA ALA A 35 -22.18 16.68 -10.48
C ALA A 35 -21.77 16.89 -9.01
N LEU A 36 -21.24 15.85 -8.38
CA LEU A 36 -20.80 15.89 -6.98
C LEU A 36 -19.55 16.77 -6.78
N ALA A 37 -18.63 16.79 -7.77
CA ALA A 37 -17.39 17.56 -7.71
C ALA A 37 -17.54 18.98 -8.32
N GLU A 38 -18.73 19.35 -8.77
CA GLU A 38 -19.02 20.65 -9.41
C GLU A 38 -18.09 20.96 -10.59
N VAL A 39 -17.92 19.97 -11.49
CA VAL A 39 -17.13 20.08 -12.72
C VAL A 39 -17.90 19.54 -13.93
N SER A 40 -17.51 19.94 -15.14
CA SER A 40 -18.07 19.30 -16.33
C SER A 40 -17.47 17.89 -16.54
N LEU A 41 -18.22 17.01 -17.22
CA LEU A 41 -17.76 15.70 -17.61
C LEU A 41 -16.47 15.77 -18.44
N ALA A 42 -16.38 16.74 -19.36
CA ALA A 42 -15.17 16.98 -20.16
C ALA A 42 -13.96 17.38 -19.28
N THR A 43 -14.19 18.11 -18.19
CA THR A 43 -13.15 18.46 -17.23
C THR A 43 -12.68 17.24 -16.46
N LEU A 44 -13.59 16.36 -16.04
CA LEU A 44 -13.23 15.12 -15.35
C LEU A 44 -12.32 14.25 -16.25
N TYR A 45 -12.76 13.94 -17.47
CA TYR A 45 -11.99 13.09 -18.39
C TYR A 45 -10.67 13.69 -18.84
N ARG A 46 -10.52 15.01 -18.84
CA ARG A 46 -9.25 15.67 -19.10
C ARG A 46 -8.21 15.42 -17.97
N TYR A 47 -8.63 15.30 -16.71
CA TYR A 47 -7.75 14.98 -15.59
C TYR A 47 -7.56 13.48 -15.41
N PHE A 48 -8.63 12.72 -15.59
CA PHE A 48 -8.70 11.29 -15.32
C PHE A 48 -9.36 10.57 -16.51
N PRO A 49 -8.58 10.13 -17.50
CA PRO A 49 -9.09 9.48 -18.71
C PRO A 49 -9.92 8.22 -18.42
N SER A 50 -9.73 7.58 -17.28
CA SER A 50 -10.54 6.44 -16.81
C SER A 50 -10.68 6.43 -15.30
N LYS A 51 -11.62 5.62 -14.81
CA LYS A 51 -11.79 5.32 -13.38
C LYS A 51 -10.48 4.83 -12.75
N GLN A 52 -9.73 4.01 -13.46
CA GLN A 52 -8.45 3.48 -13.00
C GLN A 52 -7.42 4.58 -12.72
N HIS A 53 -7.29 5.59 -13.60
CA HIS A 53 -6.41 6.74 -13.36
C HIS A 53 -6.80 7.51 -12.10
N LEU A 54 -8.10 7.67 -11.86
CA LEU A 54 -8.60 8.34 -10.68
C LEU A 54 -8.33 7.53 -9.41
N LEU A 55 -8.52 6.20 -9.44
CA LEU A 55 -8.21 5.33 -8.30
C LEU A 55 -6.72 5.37 -7.95
N PHE A 56 -5.81 5.34 -8.95
CA PHE A 56 -4.38 5.51 -8.71
C PHE A 56 -4.04 6.87 -8.10
N ALA A 57 -4.72 7.94 -8.53
CA ALA A 57 -4.53 9.29 -7.97
C ALA A 57 -4.98 9.37 -6.50
N ILE A 58 -6.16 8.83 -6.17
CA ILE A 58 -6.70 8.77 -4.80
C ILE A 58 -5.74 8.02 -3.88
N VAL A 59 -5.34 6.80 -4.26
CA VAL A 59 -4.46 5.96 -3.44
C VAL A 59 -3.08 6.59 -3.32
N GLY A 60 -2.54 7.13 -4.40
CA GLY A 60 -1.25 7.83 -4.37
C GLY A 60 -1.25 9.00 -3.40
N GLN A 61 -2.25 9.88 -3.46
CA GLN A 61 -2.38 11.03 -2.55
C GLN A 61 -2.57 10.58 -1.09
N TYR A 62 -3.36 9.54 -0.86
CA TYR A 62 -3.50 8.97 0.48
C TYR A 62 -2.16 8.48 1.03
N LEU A 63 -1.41 7.67 0.26
CA LEU A 63 -0.11 7.14 0.69
C LEU A 63 0.92 8.26 0.91
N GLU A 64 0.95 9.30 0.07
CA GLU A 64 1.80 10.48 0.29
C GLU A 64 1.46 11.17 1.62
N SER A 65 0.17 11.31 1.93
CA SER A 65 -0.27 11.89 3.20
C SER A 65 0.09 11.02 4.41
N VAL A 66 0.06 9.70 4.25
CA VAL A 66 0.51 8.74 5.28
C VAL A 66 2.02 8.86 5.46
N LEU A 67 2.79 8.86 4.37
CA LEU A 67 4.24 8.99 4.40
C LEU A 67 4.67 10.27 5.11
N ALA A 68 4.03 11.40 4.80
CA ALA A 68 4.34 12.70 5.42
C ALA A 68 4.15 12.70 6.96
N ARG A 69 3.19 11.90 7.46
CA ARG A 69 2.87 11.78 8.90
C ARG A 69 3.54 10.59 9.58
N THR A 70 4.24 9.75 8.81
CA THR A 70 4.91 8.58 9.35
C THR A 70 6.24 8.99 9.98
N HIS A 71 6.44 8.60 11.22
CA HIS A 71 7.67 8.78 11.96
C HIS A 71 8.13 7.44 12.52
N PRO A 72 9.46 7.23 12.68
CA PRO A 72 9.99 6.04 13.33
C PRO A 72 9.38 5.90 14.74
N ARG A 73 8.96 4.69 15.07
CA ARG A 73 8.41 4.35 16.39
C ARG A 73 9.29 3.29 17.04
N GLY A 74 9.41 3.40 18.35
CA GLY A 74 10.26 2.53 19.16
C GLY A 74 11.54 3.23 19.59
N GLY A 75 12.00 2.92 20.81
CA GLY A 75 13.26 3.40 21.34
C GLY A 75 14.46 2.65 20.72
N ALA A 76 15.66 3.14 20.99
CA ALA A 76 16.91 2.51 20.52
C ALA A 76 17.10 1.05 21.00
N ALA A 77 16.32 0.62 22.00
CA ALA A 77 16.35 -0.74 22.54
C ALA A 77 15.49 -1.76 21.77
N THR A 78 14.61 -1.32 20.83
CA THR A 78 13.76 -2.23 20.06
C THR A 78 14.47 -2.71 18.80
N SER A 79 14.39 -4.03 18.53
CA SER A 79 14.95 -4.63 17.32
C SER A 79 14.21 -4.19 16.05
N VAL A 80 14.84 -4.32 14.88
CA VAL A 80 14.19 -4.09 13.58
C VAL A 80 12.97 -4.97 13.42
N ARG A 81 13.06 -6.23 13.83
CA ARG A 81 11.96 -7.19 13.83
C ARG A 81 10.75 -6.68 14.62
N GLU A 82 10.97 -6.22 15.84
CA GLU A 82 9.89 -5.74 16.71
C GLU A 82 9.21 -4.50 16.14
N ARG A 83 10.00 -3.54 15.62
CA ARG A 83 9.45 -2.35 14.98
C ARG A 83 8.66 -2.68 13.71
N ALA A 84 9.16 -3.62 12.90
CA ALA A 84 8.47 -4.09 11.70
C ALA A 84 7.13 -4.79 12.06
N ALA A 85 7.17 -5.72 13.01
CA ALA A 85 5.98 -6.42 13.48
C ALA A 85 4.92 -5.46 14.01
N ASP A 86 5.32 -4.50 14.85
CA ASP A 86 4.43 -3.49 15.41
C ASP A 86 3.81 -2.59 14.32
N HIS A 87 4.58 -2.19 13.30
CA HIS A 87 4.06 -1.41 12.18
C HIS A 87 3.06 -2.22 11.34
N LEU A 88 3.41 -3.44 10.94
CA LEU A 88 2.59 -4.28 10.07
C LEU A 88 1.29 -4.72 10.77
N LEU A 89 1.35 -5.06 12.07
CA LEU A 89 0.16 -5.42 12.85
C LEU A 89 -0.81 -4.25 13.02
N ARG A 90 -0.32 -3.00 13.06
CA ARG A 90 -1.20 -1.82 13.04
C ARG A 90 -1.94 -1.64 11.72
N GLY A 91 -1.40 -2.14 10.62
CA GLY A 91 -2.08 -2.14 9.32
C GLY A 91 -3.48 -2.75 9.39
N PHE A 92 -3.67 -3.82 10.15
CA PHE A 92 -4.98 -4.43 10.35
C PHE A 92 -6.04 -3.49 10.93
N HIS A 93 -5.64 -2.52 11.77
CA HIS A 93 -6.60 -1.57 12.33
C HIS A 93 -7.11 -0.60 11.25
N VAL A 94 -6.27 -0.21 10.30
CA VAL A 94 -6.66 0.65 9.18
C VAL A 94 -7.62 -0.12 8.28
N ASP A 95 -7.28 -1.36 7.92
CA ASP A 95 -8.12 -2.21 7.08
C ASP A 95 -9.48 -2.53 7.72
N ARG A 96 -9.52 -2.73 9.04
CA ARG A 96 -10.79 -2.90 9.77
C ARG A 96 -11.64 -1.64 9.78
N LYS A 97 -11.02 -0.46 9.86
CA LYS A 97 -11.73 0.82 9.91
C LYS A 97 -12.25 1.24 8.53
N PHE A 98 -11.50 0.94 7.48
CA PHE A 98 -11.81 1.32 6.10
C PHE A 98 -11.63 0.14 5.14
N PRO A 99 -12.39 -0.96 5.29
CA PRO A 99 -12.17 -2.19 4.54
C PRO A 99 -12.33 -1.99 3.03
N GLN A 100 -13.28 -1.17 2.61
CA GLN A 100 -13.52 -0.86 1.20
C GLN A 100 -12.33 -0.16 0.57
N PHE A 101 -11.78 0.86 1.24
CA PHE A 101 -10.60 1.57 0.76
C PHE A 101 -9.35 0.66 0.74
N GLY A 102 -9.14 -0.15 1.78
CA GLY A 102 -8.06 -1.13 1.84
C GLY A 102 -8.12 -2.14 0.68
N SER A 103 -9.32 -2.58 0.31
CA SER A 103 -9.52 -3.45 -0.86
C SER A 103 -9.09 -2.76 -2.16
N VAL A 104 -9.45 -1.50 -2.36
CA VAL A 104 -9.05 -0.72 -3.54
C VAL A 104 -7.53 -0.55 -3.59
N VAL A 105 -6.89 -0.19 -2.48
CA VAL A 105 -5.41 -0.06 -2.42
C VAL A 105 -4.74 -1.34 -2.90
N ARG A 106 -5.17 -2.50 -2.41
CA ARG A 106 -4.59 -3.80 -2.80
C ARG A 106 -4.94 -4.20 -4.24
N GLY A 107 -6.17 -3.92 -4.68
CA GLY A 107 -6.59 -4.18 -6.06
C GLY A 107 -5.68 -3.48 -7.08
N LEU A 108 -5.26 -2.24 -6.79
CA LEU A 108 -4.39 -1.48 -7.69
C LEU A 108 -2.99 -2.11 -7.86
N THR A 109 -2.47 -2.83 -6.86
CA THR A 109 -1.17 -3.51 -6.98
C THR A 109 -1.22 -4.71 -7.92
N THR A 110 -2.40 -5.26 -8.19
CA THR A 110 -2.61 -6.43 -9.05
C THR A 110 -3.07 -6.08 -10.47
N VAL A 111 -3.22 -4.80 -10.80
CA VAL A 111 -3.54 -4.35 -12.17
C VAL A 111 -2.40 -4.75 -13.10
N THR A 112 -2.70 -5.57 -14.12
CA THR A 112 -1.68 -6.12 -15.04
C THR A 112 -1.48 -5.27 -16.29
N ASP A 113 -2.39 -4.34 -16.60
CA ASP A 113 -2.30 -3.47 -17.78
C ASP A 113 -0.96 -2.68 -17.77
N PRO A 114 -0.12 -2.83 -18.80
CA PRO A 114 1.16 -2.12 -18.92
C PRO A 114 1.03 -0.60 -18.88
N ALA A 115 -0.13 -0.05 -19.30
CA ALA A 115 -0.38 1.38 -19.26
C ALA A 115 -0.26 1.97 -17.84
N PHE A 116 -0.47 1.16 -16.79
CA PHE A 116 -0.39 1.59 -15.40
C PHE A 116 0.89 1.11 -14.68
N ALA A 117 1.90 0.68 -15.41
CA ALA A 117 3.14 0.18 -14.80
C ALA A 117 3.85 1.24 -13.93
N ALA A 118 3.87 2.49 -14.38
CA ALA A 118 4.48 3.59 -13.63
C ALA A 118 3.70 3.93 -12.36
N GLU A 119 2.37 3.96 -12.43
CA GLU A 119 1.49 4.21 -11.29
C GLU A 119 1.60 3.10 -10.25
N ARG A 120 1.62 1.83 -10.68
CA ARG A 120 1.85 0.69 -9.76
C ARG A 120 3.21 0.79 -9.07
N ALA A 121 4.27 1.07 -9.82
CA ALA A 121 5.61 1.23 -9.25
C ALA A 121 5.65 2.38 -8.23
N ARG A 122 4.97 3.50 -8.51
CA ARG A 122 4.87 4.64 -7.59
C ARG A 122 4.14 4.26 -6.30
N ILE A 123 2.98 3.58 -6.39
CA ILE A 123 2.22 3.14 -5.21
C ILE A 123 3.02 2.14 -4.38
N GLY A 124 3.64 1.16 -5.03
CA GLY A 124 4.52 0.20 -4.37
C GLY A 124 5.70 0.87 -3.67
N GLY A 125 6.34 1.84 -4.33
CA GLY A 125 7.42 2.64 -3.76
C GLY A 125 6.98 3.44 -2.54
N LEU A 126 5.85 4.15 -2.61
CA LEU A 126 5.28 4.89 -1.47
C LEU A 126 4.98 3.98 -0.27
N HIS A 127 4.40 2.81 -0.53
CA HIS A 127 4.13 1.84 0.53
C HIS A 127 5.43 1.36 1.18
N TYR A 128 6.45 1.04 0.36
CA TYR A 128 7.76 0.66 0.86
C TYR A 128 8.42 1.77 1.70
N ASP A 129 8.37 3.02 1.22
CA ASP A 129 8.92 4.18 1.94
C ASP A 129 8.22 4.42 3.28
N ILE A 130 6.90 4.20 3.36
CA ILE A 130 6.15 4.26 4.62
C ILE A 130 6.69 3.24 5.61
N VAL A 131 6.90 1.99 5.18
CA VAL A 131 7.43 0.92 6.03
C VAL A 131 8.86 1.24 6.46
N LEU A 132 9.73 1.63 5.52
CA LEU A 132 11.12 2.01 5.84
C LEU A 132 11.18 3.15 6.87
N ARG A 133 10.33 4.17 6.69
CA ARG A 133 10.27 5.30 7.62
C ARG A 133 9.74 4.91 8.99
N ALA A 134 8.71 4.06 9.05
CA ALA A 134 8.11 3.58 10.30
C ALA A 134 9.06 2.69 11.10
N VAL A 135 9.77 1.80 10.41
CA VAL A 135 10.71 0.85 11.02
C VAL A 135 12.02 1.52 11.39
N GLY A 136 12.46 2.55 10.64
CA GLY A 136 13.69 3.28 10.88
C GLY A 136 14.95 2.57 10.37
N PRO A 137 16.14 2.82 10.95
CA PRO A 137 17.42 2.31 10.44
C PRO A 137 17.44 0.78 10.32
N MET A 138 17.90 0.31 9.16
CA MET A 138 18.09 -1.10 8.80
C MET A 138 19.38 -1.28 8.01
N THR A 139 19.99 -2.45 8.12
CA THR A 139 21.11 -2.85 7.25
C THR A 139 20.63 -3.03 5.80
N PRO A 140 21.52 -3.00 4.79
CA PRO A 140 21.15 -3.31 3.41
C PRO A 140 20.43 -4.66 3.27
N GLN A 141 20.94 -5.69 3.93
CA GLN A 141 20.34 -7.02 3.98
C GLN A 141 18.92 -7.01 4.56
N GLN A 142 18.71 -6.33 5.69
CA GLN A 142 17.38 -6.21 6.30
C GLN A 142 16.38 -5.49 5.40
N ARG A 143 16.84 -4.53 4.58
CA ARG A 143 15.97 -3.86 3.59
C ARG A 143 15.50 -4.83 2.49
N GLU A 144 16.37 -5.71 2.02
CA GLU A 144 16.00 -6.73 1.04
C GLU A 144 15.01 -7.73 1.62
N ILE A 145 15.28 -8.23 2.83
CA ILE A 145 14.37 -9.14 3.55
C ILE A 145 13.03 -8.45 3.82
N MET A 146 13.03 -7.14 4.14
CA MET A 146 11.81 -6.39 4.37
C MET A 146 10.87 -6.41 3.16
N GLN A 147 11.38 -6.42 1.93
CA GLN A 147 10.53 -6.57 0.74
C GLN A 147 9.77 -7.90 0.75
N VAL A 148 10.46 -9.00 1.11
CA VAL A 148 9.83 -10.32 1.24
C VAL A 148 8.78 -10.32 2.36
N VAL A 149 9.10 -9.74 3.51
CA VAL A 149 8.17 -9.61 4.63
C VAL A 149 6.93 -8.81 4.24
N MET A 150 7.08 -7.74 3.47
CA MET A 150 5.96 -6.93 2.98
C MET A 150 5.06 -7.71 2.01
N ILE A 151 5.65 -8.45 1.07
CA ILE A 151 4.90 -9.31 0.12
C ILE A 151 4.11 -10.37 0.89
N ALA A 152 4.74 -11.05 1.84
CA ALA A 152 4.08 -12.03 2.70
C ALA A 152 2.95 -11.39 3.50
N SER A 153 3.18 -10.23 4.11
CA SER A 153 2.18 -9.51 4.90
C SER A 153 0.98 -9.05 4.06
N ASP A 154 1.21 -8.60 2.82
CA ASP A 154 0.12 -8.24 1.91
C ASP A 154 -0.75 -9.45 1.56
N ALA A 155 -0.14 -10.60 1.28
CA ALA A 155 -0.87 -11.84 1.05
C ALA A 155 -1.68 -12.27 2.28
N VAL A 156 -1.08 -12.21 3.47
CA VAL A 156 -1.76 -12.54 4.75
C VAL A 156 -2.97 -11.65 4.99
N ILE A 157 -2.82 -10.34 4.83
CA ILE A 157 -3.92 -9.38 5.00
C ILE A 157 -5.04 -9.67 3.99
N ARG A 158 -4.70 -9.98 2.75
CA ARG A 158 -5.67 -10.33 1.70
C ARG A 158 -6.49 -11.58 2.05
N TYR A 159 -5.83 -12.65 2.49
CA TYR A 159 -6.52 -13.88 2.91
C TYR A 159 -7.41 -13.66 4.13
N TRP A 160 -6.97 -12.86 5.08
CA TRP A 160 -7.80 -12.46 6.21
C TRP A 160 -9.03 -11.66 5.77
N MET A 161 -8.88 -10.69 4.87
CA MET A 161 -9.99 -9.85 4.39
C MET A 161 -11.08 -10.65 3.65
N VAL A 162 -10.71 -11.70 2.92
CA VAL A 162 -11.67 -12.58 2.22
C VAL A 162 -12.16 -13.75 3.08
N GLY A 163 -11.81 -13.76 4.38
CA GLY A 163 -12.30 -14.77 5.32
C GLY A 163 -11.66 -16.16 5.22
N VAL A 164 -10.57 -16.31 4.47
CA VAL A 164 -9.81 -17.57 4.35
C VAL A 164 -8.97 -17.82 5.60
N MET A 165 -8.67 -16.78 6.36
CA MET A 165 -7.78 -16.80 7.53
C MET A 165 -8.40 -16.01 8.68
N THR A 166 -8.24 -16.51 9.91
CA THR A 166 -8.62 -15.78 11.12
C THR A 166 -7.64 -14.63 11.41
N MET A 167 -8.06 -13.67 12.22
CA MET A 167 -7.19 -12.58 12.68
C MET A 167 -6.00 -13.11 13.50
N GLU A 168 -6.19 -14.17 14.27
CA GLU A 168 -5.14 -14.79 15.09
C GLU A 168 -4.07 -15.42 14.20
N GLU A 169 -4.48 -16.23 13.22
CA GLU A 169 -3.59 -16.83 12.22
C GLU A 169 -2.84 -15.76 11.43
N ALA A 170 -3.53 -14.72 10.98
CA ALA A 170 -2.92 -13.62 10.26
C ALA A 170 -1.84 -12.89 11.08
N ARG A 171 -2.11 -12.59 12.35
CA ARG A 171 -1.13 -12.00 13.27
C ARG A 171 0.07 -12.89 13.47
N TRP A 172 -0.17 -14.19 13.69
CA TRP A 172 0.91 -15.14 13.86
C TRP A 172 1.81 -15.21 12.62
N GLN A 173 1.23 -15.27 11.42
CA GLN A 173 2.00 -15.34 10.17
C GLN A 173 2.84 -14.08 9.93
N ILE A 174 2.32 -12.89 10.24
CA ILE A 174 3.12 -11.65 10.16
C ILE A 174 4.28 -11.68 11.15
N LEU A 175 4.05 -12.12 12.40
CA LEU A 175 5.12 -12.27 13.39
C LEU A 175 6.17 -13.30 12.93
N ALA A 176 5.74 -14.39 12.32
CA ALA A 176 6.63 -15.41 11.76
C ALA A 176 7.46 -14.84 10.59
N ALA A 177 6.84 -14.12 9.65
CA ALA A 177 7.55 -13.48 8.56
C ALA A 177 8.60 -12.46 9.06
N CYS A 178 8.27 -11.67 10.08
CA CYS A 178 9.21 -10.69 10.65
C CYS A 178 10.47 -11.34 11.27
N ARG A 179 10.44 -12.62 11.64
CA ARG A 179 11.64 -13.34 12.12
C ARG A 179 12.74 -13.45 11.06
N MET A 180 12.39 -13.38 9.79
CA MET A 180 13.37 -13.37 8.70
C MET A 180 14.33 -12.18 8.79
N LEU A 181 13.94 -11.08 9.45
CA LEU A 181 14.80 -9.91 9.67
C LEU A 181 15.96 -10.16 10.63
N ASP A 182 15.95 -11.29 11.35
CA ASP A 182 17.02 -11.72 12.25
C ASP A 182 18.01 -12.69 11.55
N LEU A 183 17.80 -13.07 10.27
CA LEU A 183 18.73 -13.91 9.52
C LEU A 183 20.11 -13.28 9.45
N SER A 184 21.16 -14.10 9.64
CA SER A 184 22.55 -13.67 9.48
C SER A 184 22.91 -13.46 8.00
N ALA A 185 24.00 -12.72 7.76
CA ALA A 185 24.50 -12.52 6.40
C ALA A 185 24.87 -13.86 5.72
N ASP A 186 25.42 -14.79 6.48
CA ASP A 186 25.80 -16.11 5.96
C ASP A 186 24.58 -16.94 5.54
N GLN A 187 23.52 -16.95 6.35
CA GLN A 187 22.26 -17.63 6.02
C GLN A 187 21.65 -17.08 4.72
N VAL A 188 21.62 -15.75 4.56
CA VAL A 188 21.08 -15.12 3.34
C VAL A 188 21.97 -15.43 2.12
N ALA A 189 23.29 -15.48 2.30
CA ALA A 189 24.21 -15.84 1.22
C ALA A 189 24.02 -17.30 0.77
N GLU A 190 23.85 -18.22 1.73
CA GLU A 190 23.55 -19.62 1.44
C GLU A 190 22.24 -19.79 0.65
N ASP A 191 21.18 -19.11 1.08
CA ASP A 191 19.88 -19.18 0.40
C ASP A 191 19.94 -18.62 -1.03
N ARG A 192 20.70 -17.54 -1.25
CA ARG A 192 20.95 -17.00 -2.60
C ARG A 192 21.71 -18.01 -3.49
N GLN A 193 22.73 -18.64 -2.95
CA GLN A 193 23.50 -19.64 -3.69
C GLN A 193 22.64 -20.83 -4.08
N ARG A 194 21.77 -21.30 -3.16
CA ARG A 194 20.79 -22.36 -3.45
C ARG A 194 19.81 -21.94 -4.55
N ALA A 195 19.30 -20.72 -4.50
CA ALA A 195 18.37 -20.22 -5.51
C ALA A 195 19.03 -20.13 -6.91
N GLN A 196 20.33 -19.76 -7.00
CA GLN A 196 21.07 -19.71 -8.25
C GLN A 196 21.41 -21.10 -8.83
N SER A 197 21.51 -22.13 -7.97
CA SER A 197 21.82 -23.51 -8.36
C SER A 197 20.57 -24.38 -8.59
N ALA A 198 19.37 -23.86 -8.36
CA ALA A 198 18.14 -24.58 -8.64
C ALA A 198 17.95 -24.73 -10.16
N PRO A 199 17.61 -25.91 -10.68
CA PRO A 199 17.26 -26.09 -12.09
C PRO A 199 15.96 -25.36 -12.42
N ASP A 200 15.88 -24.82 -13.66
CA ASP A 200 14.68 -24.19 -14.23
C ASP A 200 13.50 -25.17 -14.32
#